data_e3750eaf29b6d15dfcd616d74e53c2b2
#
_entry.id   e3750eaf29b6d15dfcd616d74e53c2b2
#
_cell.length_a   1.000
_cell.length_b   1.000
_cell.length_c   1.000
_cell.angle_alpha   90.00
_cell.angle_beta   90.00
_cell.angle_gamma   90.00
#
_symmetry.space_group_name_H-M   'P 1'
#
loop_
_entity.id
_entity.type
_entity.pdbx_description
1 polymer ?
#
loop_
_entity_poly.entity_id
_entity_poly.type
_entity_poly.pdbx_seq_one_letter_code
_entity_poly.pdbx_strand_id
1 'polypeptide(L)'
;MSKPRRSPLGSRNIVGAKITCLRKEKHIKQKDLAAKLQSLGMDISESSLSRLECQERLVQDFEIPLIAKALGVSVEWLLEDHNEE
;
A
#
# COMPACT_ATOMS: atom_id res chain seq x y z
N MET A 1 -20.20 17.90 -5.02
CA MET A 1 -20.00 17.33 -4.84
C MET A 1 -19.32 16.92 -4.78
N SER A 2 -19.13 16.69 -4.92
CA SER A 2 -18.55 16.20 -4.84
C SER A 2 -18.01 15.39 -5.24
N LYS A 3 -17.47 15.19 -5.27
CA LYS A 3 -17.11 14.30 -5.65
C LYS A 3 -16.80 13.37 -5.22
N PRO A 4 -16.88 13.05 -5.79
CA PRO A 4 -17.11 11.91 -5.16
C PRO A 4 -16.06 11.28 -4.70
N ARG A 5 -16.15 10.79 -4.47
CA ARG A 5 -15.45 10.20 -3.91
C ARG A 5 -14.44 9.62 -4.57
N ARG A 6 -13.43 9.34 -4.06
CA ARG A 6 -12.40 8.53 -4.51
C ARG A 6 -12.89 7.24 -5.01
N SER A 7 -12.17 6.57 -5.87
CA SER A 7 -12.52 5.22 -6.27
C SER A 7 -12.57 4.33 -5.03
N PRO A 8 -13.25 3.19 -5.07
CA PRO A 8 -13.26 2.30 -3.93
C PRO A 8 -11.86 1.92 -3.48
N LEU A 9 -10.95 1.74 -4.40
CA LEU A 9 -9.57 1.49 -4.07
C LEU A 9 -8.96 2.79 -3.57
N GLY A 10 -8.47 2.81 -2.37
CA GLY A 10 -7.89 3.98 -1.77
C GLY A 10 -8.85 4.79 -0.94
N SER A 11 -10.11 4.38 -0.84
CA SER A 11 -11.10 5.16 -0.09
C SER A 11 -10.82 5.14 1.41
N ARG A 12 -10.19 4.09 1.92
CA ARG A 12 -9.87 3.96 3.34
C ARG A 12 -8.37 3.97 3.58
N ASN A 13 -7.60 3.69 2.55
CA ASN A 13 -6.18 3.43 2.72
C ASN A 13 -5.48 3.75 1.41
N ILE A 14 -5.00 4.98 1.30
CA ILE A 14 -4.34 5.39 0.06
C ILE A 14 -3.05 4.62 -0.16
N VAL A 15 -2.37 4.22 0.92
CA VAL A 15 -1.14 3.47 0.82
C VAL A 15 -1.40 2.10 0.19
N GLY A 16 -2.51 1.46 0.58
CA GLY A 16 -2.87 0.16 0.01
C GLY A 16 -3.07 0.24 -1.49
N ALA A 17 -3.74 1.29 -1.96
CA ALA A 17 -3.94 1.49 -3.39
C ALA A 17 -2.62 1.70 -4.11
N LYS A 18 -1.72 2.48 -3.52
CA LYS A 18 -0.41 2.71 -4.10
C LYS A 18 0.41 1.43 -4.19
N ILE A 19 0.34 0.61 -3.15
CA ILE A 19 1.04 -0.67 -3.13
C ILE A 19 0.56 -1.53 -4.29
N THR A 20 -0.75 -1.64 -4.45
CA THR A 20 -1.32 -2.46 -5.52
C THR A 20 -0.86 -1.99 -6.89
N CYS A 21 -0.94 -0.68 -7.14
CA CYS A 21 -0.54 -0.12 -8.42
C CYS A 21 0.93 -0.38 -8.71
N LEU A 22 1.79 -0.07 -7.73
CA LEU A 22 3.23 -0.20 -7.94
C LEU A 22 3.65 -1.65 -8.05
N ARG A 23 3.04 -2.52 -7.26
CA ARG A 23 3.35 -3.93 -7.29
C ARG A 23 3.02 -4.51 -8.67
N LYS A 24 1.85 -4.16 -9.20
CA LYS A 24 1.46 -4.65 -10.53
C LYS A 24 2.36 -4.09 -11.61
N GLU A 25 2.72 -2.84 -11.49
CA GLU A 25 3.59 -2.19 -12.46
C GLU A 25 4.96 -2.87 -12.50
N LYS A 26 5.48 -3.26 -11.34
CA LYS A 26 6.78 -3.90 -11.24
C LYS A 26 6.72 -5.42 -11.30
N HIS A 27 5.52 -5.98 -11.47
CA HIS A 27 5.32 -7.43 -11.54
C HIS A 27 5.81 -8.14 -10.29
N ILE A 28 5.51 -7.58 -9.13
CA ILE A 28 5.89 -8.15 -7.84
C ILE A 28 4.69 -8.92 -7.28
N LYS A 29 4.92 -10.16 -6.88
CA LYS A 29 3.87 -10.97 -6.29
C LYS A 29 3.64 -10.56 -4.85
N GLN A 30 2.41 -10.72 -4.36
CA GLN A 30 2.09 -10.40 -2.98
C GLN A 30 2.99 -11.15 -2.00
N LYS A 31 3.22 -12.43 -2.26
CA LYS A 31 4.03 -13.22 -1.32
C LYS A 31 5.47 -12.70 -1.27
N ASP A 32 5.99 -12.23 -2.39
CA ASP A 32 7.35 -11.71 -2.44
C ASP A 32 7.45 -10.39 -1.69
N LEU A 33 6.44 -9.54 -1.84
CA LEU A 33 6.42 -8.29 -1.10
C LEU A 33 6.26 -8.54 0.39
N ALA A 34 5.39 -9.48 0.77
CA ALA A 34 5.21 -9.81 2.18
C ALA A 34 6.52 -10.30 2.79
N ALA A 35 7.25 -11.16 2.06
CA ALA A 35 8.53 -11.66 2.54
C ALA A 35 9.53 -10.53 2.74
N LYS A 36 9.55 -9.59 1.80
CA LYS A 36 10.47 -8.46 1.90
C LYS A 36 10.12 -7.57 3.10
N LEU A 37 8.84 -7.32 3.30
CA LEU A 37 8.40 -6.52 4.46
C LEU A 37 8.76 -7.21 5.76
N GLN A 38 8.60 -8.53 5.82
CA GLN A 38 8.97 -9.27 7.01
C GLN A 38 10.46 -9.15 7.28
N SER A 39 11.28 -9.19 6.23
CA SER A 39 12.72 -9.05 6.40
C SER A 39 13.12 -7.67 6.90
N LEU A 40 12.27 -6.68 6.71
CA LEU A 40 12.50 -5.33 7.18
C LEU A 40 11.92 -5.10 8.58
N GLY A 41 11.34 -6.13 9.18
CA GLY A 41 10.82 -6.04 10.52
C GLY A 41 9.33 -5.79 10.64
N MET A 42 8.61 -5.80 9.52
CA MET A 42 7.17 -5.61 9.56
C MET A 42 6.49 -6.95 9.75
N ASP A 43 5.64 -7.02 10.76
CA ASP A 43 4.93 -8.25 11.09
C ASP A 43 3.68 -8.33 10.24
N ILE A 44 3.80 -8.88 9.06
CA ILE A 44 2.69 -8.95 8.12
C ILE A 44 2.75 -10.27 7.37
N SER A 45 1.59 -10.92 7.24
CA SER A 45 1.48 -12.13 6.44
C SER A 45 1.00 -11.76 5.04
N GLU A 46 1.09 -12.71 4.12
CA GLU A 46 0.55 -12.49 2.78
C GLU A 46 -0.94 -12.19 2.85
N SER A 47 -1.65 -12.90 3.72
CA SER A 47 -3.08 -12.70 3.90
C SER A 47 -3.38 -11.29 4.40
N SER A 48 -2.58 -10.82 5.35
CA SER A 48 -2.74 -9.48 5.90
C SER A 48 -2.43 -8.42 4.84
N LEU A 49 -1.41 -8.66 4.02
CA LEU A 49 -1.07 -7.74 2.92
C LEU A 49 -2.23 -7.68 1.92
N SER A 50 -2.84 -8.83 1.63
CA SER A 50 -3.97 -8.87 0.73
C SER A 50 -5.12 -8.00 1.25
N ARG A 51 -5.42 -8.09 2.54
CA ARG A 51 -6.46 -7.26 3.13
C ARG A 51 -6.12 -5.79 3.07
N LEU A 52 -4.85 -5.47 3.28
CA LEU A 52 -4.38 -4.10 3.22
C LEU A 52 -4.62 -3.53 1.82
N GLU A 53 -4.30 -4.31 0.79
CA GLU A 53 -4.50 -3.87 -0.58
C GLU A 53 -5.97 -3.78 -0.95
N CYS A 54 -6.81 -4.59 -0.31
CA CYS A 54 -8.25 -4.58 -0.54
C CYS A 54 -8.99 -3.58 0.33
N GLN A 55 -8.27 -2.73 1.05
CA GLN A 55 -8.87 -1.70 1.90
C GLN A 55 -9.56 -2.25 3.14
N GLU A 56 -9.21 -3.47 3.54
CA GLU A 56 -9.80 -4.10 4.72
C GLU A 56 -8.90 -4.01 5.94
N ARG A 57 -7.74 -3.42 5.80
CA ARG A 57 -6.80 -3.25 6.88
C ARG A 57 -6.16 -1.88 6.73
N LEU A 58 -6.07 -1.16 7.82
CA LEU A 58 -5.41 0.14 7.81
C LEU A 58 -3.90 -0.04 7.97
N VAL A 59 -3.17 0.95 7.54
CA VAL A 59 -1.72 0.98 7.68
C VAL A 59 -1.37 1.85 8.87
N GLN A 60 -0.55 1.33 9.76
CA GLN A 60 -0.10 2.12 10.91
C GLN A 60 1.07 2.99 10.49
N ASP A 61 1.25 4.10 11.20
CA ASP A 61 2.23 5.08 10.80
C ASP A 61 3.65 4.52 10.75
N PHE A 62 4.00 3.65 11.69
CA PHE A 62 5.35 3.09 11.70
C PHE A 62 5.58 2.08 10.59
N GLU A 63 4.50 1.62 9.95
CA GLU A 63 4.62 0.67 8.84
C GLU A 63 4.95 1.39 7.53
N ILE A 64 4.60 2.66 7.44
CA ILE A 64 4.75 3.40 6.18
C ILE A 64 6.21 3.47 5.70
N PRO A 65 7.18 3.82 6.55
CA PRO A 65 8.57 3.85 6.09
C PRO A 65 9.08 2.49 5.63
N LEU A 66 8.60 1.41 6.26
CA LEU A 66 9.02 0.07 5.88
C LEU A 66 8.49 -0.29 4.50
N ILE A 67 7.23 0.07 4.24
CA ILE A 67 6.62 -0.18 2.94
C ILE A 67 7.34 0.62 1.86
N ALA A 68 7.65 1.89 2.14
CA ALA A 68 8.37 2.72 1.19
C ALA A 68 9.71 2.11 0.85
N LYS A 69 10.43 1.63 1.86
CA LYS A 69 11.73 1.03 1.65
C LYS A 69 11.62 -0.25 0.83
N ALA A 70 10.62 -1.07 1.12
CA ALA A 70 10.43 -2.33 0.41
C ALA A 70 10.15 -2.09 -1.07
N LEU A 71 9.43 -1.02 -1.38
CA LEU A 71 9.05 -0.72 -2.76
C LEU A 71 10.02 0.23 -3.46
N GLY A 72 10.98 0.78 -2.73
CA GLY A 72 11.95 1.68 -3.33
C GLY A 72 11.40 3.04 -3.69
N VAL A 73 10.43 3.52 -2.91
CA VAL A 73 9.82 4.82 -3.13
C VAL A 73 9.92 5.65 -1.86
N SER A 74 9.61 6.93 -1.96
CA SER A 74 9.62 7.81 -0.80
C SER A 74 8.32 7.67 -0.02
N VAL A 75 8.37 8.05 1.25
CA VAL A 75 7.16 8.10 2.07
C VAL A 75 6.18 9.10 1.48
N GLU A 76 6.69 10.22 1.00
CA GLU A 76 5.84 11.24 0.39
C GLU A 76 5.06 10.67 -0.78
N TRP A 77 5.72 9.88 -1.62
CA TRP A 77 5.05 9.29 -2.77
C TRP A 77 3.90 8.39 -2.33
N LEU A 78 4.12 7.60 -1.27
CA LEU A 78 3.10 6.70 -0.77
C LEU A 78 1.88 7.45 -0.24
N LEU A 79 2.09 8.64 0.30
CA LEU A 79 1.03 9.40 0.94
C LEU A 79 0.34 10.38 0.00
N GLU A 80 0.88 10.57 -1.19
CA GLU A 80 0.26 11.46 -2.14
C GLU A 80 -1.05 10.90 -2.65
N ASP A 81 -2.03 11.76 -2.75
CA ASP A 81 -3.33 11.36 -3.28
C ASP A 81 -3.41 11.79 -4.73
N HIS A 82 -3.20 10.86 -5.62
CA HIS A 82 -3.20 11.15 -7.04
C HIS A 82 -4.57 11.02 -7.68
N ASN A 83 -5.54 10.84 -6.84
CA ASN A 83 -6.86 10.64 -7.33
C ASN A 83 -7.56 11.90 -7.52
N GLU A 84 -7.33 12.76 -8.25
CA GLU A 84 -7.92 13.97 -8.34
C GLU A 84 -8.48 14.33 -9.45
N GLU A 85 -9.01 14.56 -9.57
CA GLU A 85 -9.44 14.72 -10.48
C GLU A 85 -9.74 14.89 -10.66
#